data_736aa774306919837264baccaef4931b
#
_entry.id   736aa774306919837264baccaef4931b
#
_cell.length_a   1.000
_cell.length_b   1.000
_cell.length_c   1.000
_cell.angle_alpha   90.00
_cell.angle_beta   90.00
_cell.angle_gamma   90.00
#
_symmetry.space_group_name_H-M   'P 1'
#
loop_
_entity.id
_entity.type
_entity.pdbx_description
1 polymer ?
#
loop_
_entity_poly.entity_id
_entity_poly.type
_entity_poly.pdbx_seq_one_letter_code
_entity_poly.pdbx_strand_id
1 'polypeptide(L)'
;IVGVAEVRDIFNSPKYGAIAGSMVIEGVISRNKPIRVLRDNVVIYEGELESLRRFKDEAAEVRNGMECGIGVKNYTDVRVGDKIEVYNRTEVARSL
;
A
#
# COMPACT_ATOMS: atom_id res chain seq x y z
N ILE A 1 -6.21 11.19 3.76
CA ILE A 1 -5.78 10.14 2.82
C ILE A 1 -4.87 10.77 1.78
N VAL A 2 -3.68 10.19 1.64
CA VAL A 2 -2.68 10.67 0.68
C VAL A 2 -2.88 9.98 -0.67
N GLY A 3 -3.21 8.71 -0.67
CA GLY A 3 -3.45 7.95 -1.89
C GLY A 3 -4.12 6.63 -1.64
N VAL A 4 -4.69 6.07 -2.70
CA VAL A 4 -5.36 4.77 -2.69
C VAL A 4 -4.89 3.95 -3.88
N ALA A 5 -4.54 2.70 -3.64
CA ALA A 5 -4.23 1.73 -4.67
C ALA A 5 -5.23 0.57 -4.60
N GLU A 6 -5.65 0.09 -5.76
CA GLU A 6 -6.50 -1.10 -5.85
C GLU A 6 -5.67 -2.30 -6.25
N VAL A 7 -5.78 -3.38 -5.50
CA VAL A 7 -5.05 -4.62 -5.78
C VAL A 7 -5.66 -5.32 -6.99
N ARG A 8 -4.86 -5.51 -8.03
CA ARG A 8 -5.26 -6.14 -9.29
C ARG A 8 -4.75 -7.56 -9.45
N ASP A 9 -3.61 -7.87 -8.83
CA ASP A 9 -2.98 -9.17 -8.94
C ASP A 9 -2.12 -9.44 -7.71
N ILE A 10 -1.80 -10.71 -7.46
CA ILE A 10 -0.95 -11.10 -6.34
C ILE A 10 0.20 -11.93 -6.88
N PHE A 11 1.42 -11.54 -6.54
CA PHE A 11 2.63 -12.24 -6.90
C PHE A 11 3.34 -12.77 -5.66
N ASN A 12 3.88 -13.96 -5.75
CA ASN A 12 4.71 -14.51 -4.68
C ASN A 12 6.17 -14.33 -5.04
N SER A 13 6.88 -13.60 -4.19
CA SER A 13 8.31 -13.39 -4.36
C SER A 13 9.07 -14.22 -3.32
N PRO A 14 10.11 -14.98 -3.72
CA PRO A 14 10.93 -15.70 -2.75
C PRO A 14 11.62 -14.80 -1.74
N LYS A 15 11.85 -13.55 -2.12
CA LYS A 15 12.57 -12.57 -1.29
C LYS A 15 11.65 -11.74 -0.39
N TYR A 16 10.46 -11.40 -0.89
CA TYR A 16 9.56 -10.44 -0.22
C TYR A 16 8.23 -11.05 0.20
N GLY A 17 7.97 -12.31 -0.12
CA GLY A 17 6.67 -12.92 0.14
C GLY A 17 5.61 -12.47 -0.83
N ALA A 18 4.41 -12.21 -0.35
CA ALA A 18 3.30 -11.77 -1.19
C ALA A 18 3.46 -10.31 -1.60
N ILE A 19 3.40 -10.06 -2.90
CA ILE A 19 3.45 -8.71 -3.48
C ILE A 19 2.12 -8.43 -4.14
N ALA A 20 1.47 -7.34 -3.74
CA ALA A 20 0.21 -6.92 -4.34
C ALA A 20 0.48 -6.06 -5.56
N GLY A 21 0.21 -6.62 -6.74
CA GLY A 21 0.21 -5.86 -7.99
C GLY A 21 -1.00 -4.93 -7.99
N SER A 22 -0.76 -3.64 -7.88
CA SER A 22 -1.81 -2.65 -7.63
C SER A 22 -1.76 -1.51 -8.63
N MET A 23 -2.93 -0.91 -8.86
CA MET A 23 -3.05 0.33 -9.64
C MET A 23 -3.39 1.46 -8.68
N VAL A 24 -2.63 2.54 -8.73
CA VAL A 24 -2.94 3.72 -7.94
C VAL A 24 -4.12 4.44 -8.58
N ILE A 25 -5.23 4.50 -7.88
CA ILE A 25 -6.48 5.06 -8.40
C ILE A 25 -6.75 6.47 -7.88
N GLU A 26 -6.06 6.89 -6.84
CA GLU A 26 -6.23 8.21 -6.24
C GLU A 26 -4.94 8.63 -5.54
N GLY A 27 -4.56 9.89 -5.71
CA GLY A 27 -3.43 10.49 -5.02
C GLY A 27 -2.08 9.84 -5.31
N VAL A 28 -1.29 9.66 -4.28
CA VAL A 28 0.07 9.15 -4.35
C VAL A 28 0.29 8.09 -3.29
N ILE A 29 0.92 6.99 -3.65
CA ILE A 29 1.37 5.97 -2.70
C ILE A 29 2.82 6.28 -2.36
N SER A 30 3.11 6.47 -1.07
CA SER A 30 4.44 6.81 -0.57
C SER A 30 4.97 5.73 0.37
N ARG A 31 6.23 5.41 0.21
CA ARG A 31 6.90 4.32 0.90
C ARG A 31 6.99 4.49 2.43
N ASN A 32 7.14 5.71 2.90
CA ASN A 32 7.42 6.00 4.31
C ASN A 32 6.18 6.40 5.12
N LYS A 33 5.00 6.06 4.64
CA LYS A 33 3.76 6.44 5.30
C LYS A 33 2.99 5.23 5.78
N PRO A 34 2.20 5.38 6.85
CA PRO A 34 1.33 4.30 7.29
C PRO A 34 0.25 3.99 6.26
N ILE A 35 -0.16 2.74 6.21
CA ILE A 35 -1.17 2.26 5.28
C ILE A 35 -2.26 1.49 6.00
N ARG A 36 -3.41 1.38 5.36
CA ARG A 36 -4.48 0.47 5.74
C ARG A 36 -4.88 -0.37 4.56
N VAL A 37 -5.23 -1.62 4.83
CA VAL A 37 -5.81 -2.51 3.82
C VAL A 37 -7.30 -2.60 4.07
N LEU A 38 -8.10 -2.36 3.03
CA LEU A 38 -9.55 -2.41 3.10
C LEU A 38 -10.09 -3.53 2.20
N ARG A 39 -11.08 -4.22 2.72
CA ARG A 39 -11.84 -5.23 1.97
C ARG A 39 -13.31 -4.93 2.18
N ASP A 40 -14.03 -4.71 1.09
CA ASP A 40 -15.45 -4.34 1.13
C ASP A 40 -15.68 -3.09 2.01
N ASN A 41 -14.80 -2.10 1.87
CA ASN A 41 -14.82 -0.84 2.63
C ASN A 41 -14.60 -0.99 4.14
N VAL A 42 -14.11 -2.14 4.57
CA VAL A 42 -13.78 -2.39 5.98
C VAL A 42 -12.27 -2.50 6.12
N VAL A 43 -11.71 -1.75 7.07
CA VAL A 43 -10.30 -1.84 7.39
C VAL A 43 -10.02 -3.20 8.02
N ILE A 44 -9.22 -4.02 7.35
CA ILE A 44 -8.86 -5.36 7.83
C ILE A 44 -7.43 -5.43 8.37
N TYR A 45 -6.61 -4.43 8.07
CA TYR A 45 -5.24 -4.36 8.55
C TYR A 45 -4.74 -2.92 8.50
N GLU A 46 -3.95 -2.55 9.48
CA GLU A 46 -3.23 -1.28 9.52
C GLU A 46 -1.77 -1.55 9.77
N GLY A 47 -0.89 -0.88 9.06
CA GLY A 47 0.54 -1.10 9.20
C GLY A 47 1.34 -0.19 8.31
N GLU A 48 2.46 -0.72 7.83
CA GLU A 48 3.40 0.01 6.99
C GLU A 48 3.72 -0.77 5.73
N LEU A 49 4.20 -0.06 4.72
CA LEU A 49 4.73 -0.70 3.52
C LEU A 49 6.09 -1.29 3.82
N GLU A 50 6.30 -2.54 3.44
CA GLU A 50 7.62 -3.16 3.46
C GLU A 50 8.38 -2.83 2.19
N SER A 51 7.70 -2.83 1.06
CA SER A 51 8.30 -2.51 -0.24
C SER A 51 7.31 -1.83 -1.15
N LEU A 52 7.83 -0.95 -2.00
CA LEU A 52 7.08 -0.30 -3.06
C LEU A 52 7.94 -0.34 -4.31
N ARG A 53 7.42 -0.95 -5.39
CA ARG A 53 8.18 -1.13 -6.62
C ARG A 53 7.35 -0.79 -7.84
N ARG A 54 8.03 -0.28 -8.87
CA ARG A 54 7.51 -0.19 -10.23
C ARG A 54 8.38 -1.08 -11.12
N PHE A 55 7.76 -2.12 -11.69
CA PHE A 55 8.48 -3.13 -12.47
C PHE A 55 9.58 -3.79 -11.64
N LYS A 56 10.83 -3.58 -11.99
CA LYS A 56 11.99 -4.15 -11.29
C LYS A 56 12.65 -3.17 -10.33
N ASP A 57 12.24 -1.92 -10.34
CA ASP A 57 12.88 -0.86 -9.59
C ASP A 57 12.10 -0.47 -8.34
N GLU A 58 12.81 -0.21 -7.25
CA GLU A 58 12.22 0.36 -6.07
C GLU A 58 11.76 1.79 -6.34
N ALA A 59 10.61 2.15 -5.80
CA ALA A 59 10.07 3.48 -5.94
C ALA A 59 9.84 4.09 -4.57
N ALA A 60 10.13 5.38 -4.43
CA ALA A 60 9.81 6.11 -3.21
C ALA A 60 8.33 6.49 -3.17
N GLU A 61 7.74 6.74 -4.33
CA GLU A 61 6.33 7.06 -4.47
C GLU A 61 5.81 6.67 -5.85
N VAL A 62 4.51 6.42 -5.94
CA VAL A 62 3.83 6.09 -7.20
C VAL A 62 2.56 6.93 -7.27
N ARG A 63 2.38 7.61 -8.41
CA ARG A 63 1.25 8.50 -8.63
C ARG A 63 0.02 7.77 -9.19
N ASN A 64 -1.13 8.42 -9.12
CA ASN A 64 -2.36 7.88 -9.68
C ASN A 64 -2.20 7.56 -11.18
N GLY A 65 -2.88 6.52 -11.62
CA GLY A 65 -2.79 6.04 -12.99
C GLY A 65 -1.61 5.13 -13.26
N MET A 66 -0.75 4.91 -12.29
CA MET A 66 0.45 4.07 -12.42
C MET A 66 0.28 2.76 -11.67
N GLU A 67 0.84 1.70 -12.24
CA GLU A 67 0.87 0.40 -11.58
C GLU A 67 2.10 0.27 -10.70
N CYS A 68 1.97 -0.49 -9.62
CA CYS A 68 3.08 -0.75 -8.70
C CYS A 68 2.90 -2.09 -7.99
N GLY A 69 4.00 -2.59 -7.45
CA GLY A 69 3.99 -3.75 -6.55
C GLY A 69 4.13 -3.28 -5.11
N ILE A 70 3.20 -3.65 -4.28
CA ILE A 70 3.16 -3.25 -2.87
C ILE A 70 3.36 -4.47 -1.98
N GLY A 71 4.39 -4.44 -1.13
CA GLY A 71 4.57 -5.40 -0.07
C GLY A 71 4.16 -4.78 1.24
N VAL A 72 3.21 -5.38 1.94
CA VAL A 72 2.74 -4.92 3.24
C VAL A 72 3.53 -5.63 4.32
N LYS A 73 4.06 -4.88 5.26
CA LYS A 73 4.88 -5.42 6.34
C LYS A 73 4.05 -6.30 7.27
N ASN A 74 4.53 -7.51 7.51
CA ASN A 74 3.89 -8.50 8.40
C ASN A 74 2.46 -8.87 8.01
N TYR A 75 2.10 -8.73 6.73
CA TYR A 75 0.76 -9.06 6.27
C TYR A 75 0.83 -9.69 4.88
N THR A 76 0.30 -10.89 4.74
CA THR A 76 0.34 -11.66 3.50
C THR A 76 -1.03 -12.02 2.94
N ASP A 77 -2.12 -11.66 3.63
CA ASP A 77 -3.48 -12.01 3.25
C ASP A 77 -4.14 -11.00 2.30
N VAL A 78 -3.32 -10.25 1.57
CA VAL A 78 -3.82 -9.31 0.56
C VAL A 78 -4.44 -10.09 -0.59
N ARG A 79 -5.61 -9.66 -1.05
CA ARG A 79 -6.34 -10.31 -2.14
C ARG A 79 -6.70 -9.34 -3.24
N VAL A 80 -6.93 -9.87 -4.44
CA VAL A 80 -7.42 -9.08 -5.57
C VAL A 80 -8.74 -8.41 -5.17
N GLY A 81 -8.85 -7.12 -5.46
CA GLY A 81 -10.00 -6.30 -5.08
C GLY A 81 -9.84 -5.53 -3.78
N ASP A 82 -8.84 -5.88 -2.97
CA ASP A 82 -8.54 -5.10 -1.78
C ASP A 82 -8.01 -3.72 -2.16
N LYS A 83 -8.19 -2.76 -1.28
CA LYS A 83 -7.64 -1.41 -1.45
C LYS A 83 -6.60 -1.14 -0.39
N ILE A 84 -5.54 -0.47 -0.79
CA ILE A 84 -4.48 -0.05 0.11
C ILE A 84 -4.50 1.46 0.16
N GLU A 85 -4.84 2.01 1.32
CA GLU A 85 -4.85 3.45 1.55
C GLU A 85 -3.59 3.89 2.25
N VAL A 86 -2.99 4.95 1.75
CA VAL A 86 -1.85 5.62 2.39
C VAL A 86 -2.38 6.90 3.03
N TYR A 87 -2.01 7.16 4.26
CA TYR A 87 -2.43 8.35 4.96
C TYR A 87 -1.27 9.00 5.70
N ASN A 88 -1.42 10.28 6.01
CA ASN A 88 -0.46 10.99 6.84
C ASN A 88 -0.81 10.76 8.30
N ARG A 89 0.17 10.31 9.06
CA ARG A 89 0.04 10.31 10.50
C ARG A 89 0.40 11.71 10.99
N THR A 90 -0.60 12.50 11.28
CA THR A 90 -0.39 13.78 11.92
C THR A 90 -0.21 13.53 13.41
N GLU A 91 1.00 13.65 13.89
CA GLU A 91 1.21 13.74 15.34
C GLU A 91 0.68 15.08 15.79
N VAL A 92 -0.51 15.07 16.30
CA VAL A 92 -0.98 16.22 17.06
C VAL A 92 -0.28 16.13 18.40
N ALA A 93 0.71 16.98 18.61
CA ALA A 93 1.23 17.19 19.94
C ALA A 93 0.07 17.71 20.80
N ARG A 94 -0.55 16.82 21.51
CA ARG A 94 -1.52 17.20 22.49
C ARG A 94 -0.77 17.75 23.69
N SER A 95 -0.71 19.06 23.78
CA SER A 95 -0.47 19.67 25.07
C SER A 95 -1.74 19.54 25.89
N LEU A 96 -1.74 18.62 26.74
CA LEU A 96 -2.75 18.58 27.78
C LEU A 96 -2.26 19.37 28.94
#